data_f73281f27ea8a8028a659a979a36c47d
#
_entry.id   f73281f27ea8a8028a659a979a36c47d
#
_cell.length_a   1.000
_cell.length_b   1.000
_cell.length_c   1.000
_cell.angle_alpha   90.00
_cell.angle_beta   90.00
_cell.angle_gamma   90.00
#
_symmetry.space_group_name_H-M   'P 1'
#
loop_
_entity.id
_entity.type
_entity.pdbx_description
1 polymer ?
#
loop_
_entity_poly.entity_id
_entity_poly.type
_entity_poly.pdbx_seq_one_letter_code
_entity_poly.pdbx_strand_id
1 'polypeptide(L)'
;MGGFPPLGGPYAQMLRVTTAAHAMAQRPKTPAGSGGGGEYDWASVEIAADGAQTAQFLGLYQALAGFDEAAAQSRIGCPRLCFAGSADVIPYGPEWGGVTVDMAGPLTRDRARLEAAGWQVRVLDGLDHTGAMQPGAVLPVLRPWLAEAYTG
;
A
#
# COMPACT_ATOMS: atom_id res chain seq x y z
N MET A 1 2.48 21.11 15.12
CA MET A 1 2.85 21.03 13.70
C MET A 1 2.24 19.77 13.14
N GLY A 2 1.14 19.86 12.41
CA GLY A 2 0.48 18.69 11.84
C GLY A 2 1.21 18.31 10.55
N GLY A 3 2.05 17.28 10.63
CA GLY A 3 2.60 16.68 9.44
C GLY A 3 1.46 16.13 8.54
N PHE A 4 1.66 16.07 7.25
CA PHE A 4 0.75 15.37 6.35
C PHE A 4 0.61 13.92 6.81
N PRO A 5 -0.61 13.35 6.80
CA PRO A 5 -0.74 11.93 6.99
C PRO A 5 0.01 11.22 5.87
N PRO A 6 0.63 10.08 6.14
CA PRO A 6 1.30 9.31 5.13
C PRO A 6 0.30 8.91 4.03
N LEU A 7 0.59 9.26 2.79
CA LEU A 7 -0.23 8.88 1.61
C LEU A 7 -0.27 7.37 1.40
N GLY A 8 0.76 6.68 1.83
CA GLY A 8 0.91 5.24 1.70
C GLY A 8 0.27 4.41 2.81
N GLY A 9 -0.50 5.03 3.69
CA GLY A 9 -1.13 4.33 4.78
C GLY A 9 -0.25 4.17 6.03
N PRO A 10 -0.57 3.23 6.92
CA PRO A 10 0.04 3.09 8.23
C PRO A 10 1.45 2.50 8.15
N TYR A 11 2.48 3.33 7.97
CA TYR A 11 3.88 2.88 7.88
C TYR A 11 4.33 2.02 9.05
N ALA A 12 3.86 2.31 10.27
CA ALA A 12 4.19 1.53 11.44
C ALA A 12 3.68 0.08 11.33
N GLN A 13 2.48 -0.12 10.78
CA GLN A 13 1.93 -1.44 10.54
C GLN A 13 2.68 -2.16 9.41
N MET A 14 2.98 -1.47 8.31
CA MET A 14 3.77 -2.03 7.22
C MET A 14 5.20 -2.36 7.65
N LEU A 15 5.82 -1.58 8.52
CA LEU A 15 7.12 -1.91 9.10
C LEU A 15 7.05 -3.22 9.92
N ARG A 16 5.97 -3.45 10.68
CA ARG A 16 5.77 -4.71 11.41
C ARG A 16 5.59 -5.89 10.47
N VAL A 17 4.78 -5.75 9.41
CA VAL A 17 4.56 -6.77 8.39
C VAL A 17 5.88 -7.13 7.69
N THR A 18 6.63 -6.14 7.23
CA THR A 18 7.90 -6.38 6.52
C THR A 18 8.99 -6.94 7.43
N THR A 19 8.98 -6.57 8.71
CA THR A 19 9.87 -7.17 9.72
C THR A 19 9.56 -8.66 9.91
N ALA A 20 8.27 -9.01 10.04
CA ALA A 20 7.84 -10.40 10.18
C ALA A 20 8.16 -11.21 8.92
N ALA A 21 7.87 -10.65 7.73
CA ALA A 21 8.20 -11.27 6.44
C ALA A 21 9.70 -11.57 6.31
N HIS A 22 10.54 -10.60 6.67
CA HIS A 22 11.99 -10.78 6.63
C HIS A 22 12.45 -11.85 7.61
N ALA A 23 11.92 -11.88 8.84
CA ALA A 23 12.21 -12.91 9.82
C ALA A 23 11.79 -14.32 9.35
N MET A 24 10.65 -14.44 8.67
CA MET A 24 10.21 -15.70 8.05
C MET A 24 11.15 -16.16 6.93
N ALA A 25 11.57 -15.24 6.06
CA ALA A 25 12.50 -15.54 4.94
C ALA A 25 13.89 -16.00 5.41
N GLN A 26 14.27 -15.65 6.63
CA GLN A 26 15.54 -16.08 7.25
C GLN A 26 15.45 -17.47 7.91
N ARG A 27 14.26 -18.04 8.05
CA ARG A 27 14.12 -19.39 8.63
C ARG A 27 14.60 -20.46 7.65
N PRO A 28 15.19 -21.56 8.14
CA PRO A 28 15.52 -22.71 7.30
C PRO A 28 14.26 -23.21 6.58
N LYS A 29 14.32 -23.31 5.26
CA LYS A 29 13.19 -23.82 4.46
C LYS A 29 13.00 -25.30 4.78
N THR A 30 11.86 -25.66 5.35
CA THR A 30 11.40 -27.05 5.36
C THR A 30 10.93 -27.39 3.93
N PRO A 31 11.27 -28.55 3.35
CA PRO A 31 10.81 -28.91 2.02
C PRO A 31 9.27 -28.86 1.97
N ALA A 32 8.71 -28.05 1.09
CA ALA A 32 7.28 -27.91 0.93
C ALA A 32 6.67 -29.22 0.46
N GLY A 33 5.72 -29.76 1.22
CA GLY A 33 4.79 -30.77 0.74
C GLY A 33 3.89 -30.14 -0.32
N SER A 34 3.82 -30.74 -1.51
CA SER A 34 2.96 -30.34 -2.62
C SER A 34 1.48 -30.44 -2.21
N GLY A 35 0.85 -29.33 -1.89
CA GLY A 35 -0.59 -29.22 -1.56
C GLY A 35 -1.32 -28.40 -2.62
N GLY A 36 -2.34 -29.04 -3.20
CA GLY A 36 -3.06 -28.68 -4.41
C GLY A 36 -3.92 -27.42 -4.33
N GLY A 37 -4.42 -27.04 -5.51
CA GLY A 37 -5.15 -25.85 -5.82
C GLY A 37 -6.42 -25.61 -5.02
N GLY A 38 -6.61 -24.36 -4.65
CA GLY A 38 -7.78 -23.76 -4.03
C GLY A 38 -7.61 -22.26 -4.05
N GLU A 39 -8.72 -21.58 -4.02
CA GLU A 39 -8.89 -20.13 -3.96
C GLU A 39 -7.72 -19.43 -3.24
N TYR A 40 -7.16 -18.38 -3.86
CA TYR A 40 -5.98 -17.67 -3.35
C TYR A 40 -6.25 -17.09 -1.95
N ASP A 41 -5.90 -17.84 -0.94
CA ASP A 41 -5.84 -17.36 0.44
C ASP A 41 -4.49 -16.68 0.66
N TRP A 42 -4.48 -15.38 0.68
CA TRP A 42 -3.29 -14.56 0.93
C TRP A 42 -2.64 -14.84 2.30
N ALA A 43 -3.39 -15.39 3.24
CA ALA A 43 -2.86 -15.83 4.53
C ALA A 43 -2.02 -17.12 4.40
N SER A 44 -2.24 -17.92 3.34
CA SER A 44 -1.53 -19.16 3.07
C SER A 44 -0.48 -19.05 1.97
N VAL A 45 -0.28 -17.87 1.35
CA VAL A 45 0.79 -17.66 0.38
C VAL A 45 2.13 -17.85 1.09
N GLU A 46 2.73 -19.01 0.94
CA GLU A 46 4.14 -19.22 1.22
C GLU A 46 4.93 -18.31 0.30
N ILE A 47 5.23 -17.11 0.76
CA ILE A 47 6.16 -16.23 0.05
C ILE A 47 7.52 -16.92 0.15
N ALA A 48 7.87 -17.63 -0.91
CA ALA A 48 9.25 -18.08 -1.13
C ALA A 48 10.13 -16.84 -1.44
N ALA A 49 9.90 -15.75 -0.70
CA ALA A 49 10.66 -14.53 -0.86
C ALA A 49 12.09 -14.82 -0.40
N ASP A 50 13.04 -14.50 -1.25
CA ASP A 50 14.45 -14.47 -0.90
C ASP A 50 14.67 -13.46 0.24
N GLY A 51 15.56 -13.80 1.17
CA GLY A 51 15.95 -12.90 2.25
C GLY A 51 16.44 -11.54 1.75
N ALA A 52 17.07 -11.47 0.58
CA ALA A 52 17.48 -10.22 -0.07
C ALA A 52 16.28 -9.38 -0.50
N GLN A 53 15.24 -10.00 -1.06
CA GLN A 53 14.03 -9.30 -1.49
C GLN A 53 13.27 -8.72 -0.29
N THR A 54 13.09 -9.51 0.77
CA THR A 54 12.40 -9.02 1.98
C THR A 54 13.20 -7.94 2.71
N ALA A 55 14.54 -7.98 2.66
CA ALA A 55 15.41 -6.94 3.21
C ALA A 55 15.19 -5.58 2.53
N GLN A 56 14.92 -5.54 1.23
CA GLN A 56 14.64 -4.30 0.50
C GLN A 56 13.35 -3.63 1.01
N PHE A 57 12.28 -4.39 1.19
CA PHE A 57 11.02 -3.86 1.75
C PHE A 57 11.19 -3.39 3.19
N LEU A 58 11.87 -4.17 4.01
CA LEU A 58 12.16 -3.77 5.39
C LEU A 58 12.96 -2.47 5.43
N GLY A 59 14.04 -2.35 4.63
CA GLY A 59 14.86 -1.15 4.52
C GLY A 59 14.07 0.07 4.05
N LEU A 60 13.15 -0.12 3.08
CA LEU A 60 12.25 0.94 2.62
C LEU A 60 11.40 1.50 3.77
N TYR A 61 10.68 0.65 4.49
CA TYR A 61 9.81 1.12 5.57
C TYR A 61 10.59 1.66 6.79
N GLN A 62 11.80 1.18 7.05
CA GLN A 62 12.69 1.78 8.03
C GLN A 62 13.10 3.20 7.63
N ALA A 63 13.45 3.42 6.36
CA ALA A 63 13.81 4.74 5.85
C ALA A 63 12.62 5.71 5.85
N LEU A 64 11.41 5.22 5.54
CA LEU A 64 10.18 6.03 5.54
C LEU A 64 9.77 6.47 6.96
N ALA A 65 10.17 5.79 8.01
CA ALA A 65 9.83 6.16 9.38
C ALA A 65 10.37 7.53 9.80
N GLY A 66 11.47 8.00 9.16
CA GLY A 66 12.03 9.34 9.41
C GLY A 66 11.87 10.32 8.24
N PHE A 67 11.11 9.95 7.22
CA PHE A 67 10.95 10.74 6.01
C PHE A 67 9.97 11.91 6.21
N ASP A 68 10.40 13.13 5.85
CA ASP A 68 9.53 14.31 5.87
C ASP A 68 8.70 14.39 4.57
N GLU A 69 7.56 13.71 4.60
CA GLU A 69 6.62 13.67 3.48
C GLU A 69 6.04 15.05 3.16
N ALA A 70 5.76 15.86 4.17
CA ALA A 70 5.19 17.18 3.96
C ALA A 70 6.14 18.08 3.17
N ALA A 71 7.42 18.08 3.54
CA ALA A 71 8.44 18.81 2.81
C ALA A 71 8.68 18.23 1.41
N ALA A 72 8.57 16.90 1.22
CA ALA A 72 8.69 16.29 -0.09
C ALA A 72 7.52 16.67 -0.99
N GLN A 73 6.29 16.56 -0.49
CA GLN A 73 5.07 16.89 -1.24
C GLN A 73 5.01 18.36 -1.68
N SER A 74 5.50 19.27 -0.87
CA SER A 74 5.52 20.71 -1.21
C SER A 74 6.39 21.03 -2.43
N ARG A 75 7.32 20.15 -2.79
CA ARG A 75 8.22 20.29 -3.95
C ARG A 75 7.70 19.61 -5.22
N ILE A 76 6.59 18.88 -5.15
CA ILE A 76 6.01 18.23 -6.33
C ILE A 76 5.25 19.28 -7.14
N GLY A 77 5.69 19.57 -8.35
CA GLY A 77 5.07 20.52 -9.26
C GLY A 77 4.22 19.90 -10.37
N CYS A 78 4.14 18.56 -10.45
CA CYS A 78 3.31 17.88 -11.46
C CYS A 78 1.90 17.59 -10.93
N PRO A 79 0.93 17.29 -11.83
CA PRO A 79 -0.39 16.80 -11.46
C PRO A 79 -0.29 15.56 -10.56
N ARG A 80 -1.20 15.45 -9.58
CA ARG A 80 -1.16 14.42 -8.54
C ARG A 80 -2.51 13.73 -8.39
N LEU A 81 -2.50 12.42 -8.50
CA LEU A 81 -3.68 11.59 -8.26
C LEU A 81 -3.34 10.53 -7.23
N CYS A 82 -4.22 10.33 -6.26
CA CYS A 82 -4.22 9.14 -5.42
C CYS A 82 -5.60 8.47 -5.44
N PHE A 83 -5.61 7.15 -5.41
CA PHE A 83 -6.84 6.38 -5.33
C PHE A 83 -6.66 5.12 -4.50
N ALA A 84 -7.74 4.65 -3.89
CA ALA A 84 -7.83 3.37 -3.19
C ALA A 84 -9.25 2.82 -3.29
N GLY A 85 -9.41 1.52 -3.10
CA GLY A 85 -10.73 0.93 -2.90
C GLY A 85 -11.27 1.25 -1.51
N SER A 86 -12.57 1.49 -1.36
CA SER A 86 -13.15 1.83 -0.06
C SER A 86 -13.11 0.67 0.94
N ALA A 87 -12.99 -0.56 0.46
CA ALA A 87 -12.84 -1.77 1.25
C ALA A 87 -11.38 -2.25 1.36
N ASP A 88 -10.40 -1.40 1.01
CA ASP A 88 -8.97 -1.74 1.05
C ASP A 88 -8.44 -1.75 2.49
N VAL A 89 -8.78 -2.82 3.19
CA VAL A 89 -8.35 -3.11 4.55
C VAL A 89 -7.80 -4.53 4.58
N ILE A 90 -6.53 -4.67 4.92
CA ILE A 90 -5.81 -5.95 4.89
C ILE A 90 -5.52 -6.41 6.32
N PRO A 91 -6.23 -7.45 6.82
CA PRO A 91 -5.87 -8.09 8.08
C PRO A 91 -4.70 -9.05 7.85
N TYR A 92 -3.60 -8.80 8.51
CA TYR A 92 -2.44 -9.70 8.52
C TYR A 92 -2.48 -10.61 9.74
N GLY A 93 -2.29 -11.92 9.54
CA GLY A 93 -2.23 -12.93 10.58
C GLY A 93 -1.08 -12.72 11.57
N PRO A 94 -1.07 -13.50 12.70
CA PRO A 94 -0.04 -13.38 13.72
C PRO A 94 1.39 -13.55 13.18
N GLU A 95 1.57 -14.42 12.20
CA GLU A 95 2.85 -14.67 11.51
C GLU A 95 3.38 -13.44 10.77
N TRP A 96 2.50 -12.53 10.38
CA TRP A 96 2.79 -11.26 9.70
C TRP A 96 2.79 -10.05 10.66
N GLY A 97 2.86 -10.30 11.95
CA GLY A 97 2.84 -9.25 12.96
C GLY A 97 1.47 -8.93 13.55
N GLY A 98 0.40 -9.63 13.15
CA GLY A 98 -0.95 -9.53 13.71
C GLY A 98 -1.53 -8.12 13.64
N VAL A 99 -1.39 -7.43 12.50
CA VAL A 99 -1.83 -6.06 12.31
C VAL A 99 -2.87 -5.94 11.20
N THR A 100 -3.74 -4.95 11.29
CA THR A 100 -4.61 -4.56 10.19
C THR A 100 -4.05 -3.31 9.52
N VAL A 101 -3.89 -3.38 8.19
CA VAL A 101 -3.45 -2.26 7.36
C VAL A 101 -4.67 -1.68 6.65
N ASP A 102 -5.07 -0.47 7.05
CA ASP A 102 -6.17 0.28 6.46
C ASP A 102 -5.58 1.27 5.44
N MET A 103 -5.69 0.95 4.15
CA MET A 103 -5.18 1.78 3.06
C MET A 103 -6.15 2.89 2.67
N ALA A 104 -7.45 2.66 2.76
CA ALA A 104 -8.48 3.62 2.37
C ALA A 104 -8.79 4.66 3.43
N GLY A 105 -8.73 4.28 4.70
CA GLY A 105 -9.11 5.14 5.80
C GLY A 105 -8.35 6.46 5.87
N PRO A 106 -7.02 6.47 5.75
CA PRO A 106 -6.26 7.72 5.69
C PRO A 106 -6.69 8.64 4.55
N LEU A 107 -6.86 8.11 3.32
CA LEU A 107 -7.30 8.90 2.17
C LEU A 107 -8.68 9.51 2.38
N THR A 108 -9.60 8.75 2.99
CA THR A 108 -10.96 9.23 3.26
C THR A 108 -10.99 10.31 4.33
N ARG A 109 -10.28 10.09 5.45
CA ARG A 109 -10.24 11.04 6.57
C ARG A 109 -9.57 12.35 6.20
N ASP A 110 -8.48 12.29 5.44
CA ASP A 110 -7.63 13.42 5.13
C ASP A 110 -7.86 13.98 3.72
N ARG A 111 -8.93 13.56 3.06
CA ARG A 111 -9.27 13.94 1.68
C ARG A 111 -9.18 15.44 1.44
N ALA A 112 -9.89 16.24 2.25
CA ALA A 112 -9.91 17.70 2.09
C ALA A 112 -8.51 18.32 2.19
N ARG A 113 -7.67 17.76 3.05
CA ARG A 113 -6.28 18.19 3.23
C ARG A 113 -5.40 17.85 2.03
N LEU A 114 -5.59 16.66 1.47
CA LEU A 114 -4.89 16.21 0.27
C LEU A 114 -5.31 17.06 -0.93
N GLU A 115 -6.60 17.32 -1.09
CA GLU A 115 -7.13 18.18 -2.17
C GLU A 115 -6.61 19.62 -2.04
N ALA A 116 -6.56 20.17 -0.82
CA ALA A 116 -5.94 21.49 -0.56
C ALA A 116 -4.44 21.52 -0.87
N ALA A 117 -3.76 20.38 -0.80
CA ALA A 117 -2.36 20.23 -1.20
C ALA A 117 -2.18 19.92 -2.69
N GLY A 118 -3.24 19.99 -3.50
CA GLY A 118 -3.21 19.80 -4.95
C GLY A 118 -3.30 18.35 -5.43
N TRP A 119 -3.74 17.42 -4.58
CA TRP A 119 -4.03 16.05 -4.96
C TRP A 119 -5.46 15.91 -5.48
N GLN A 120 -5.64 15.15 -6.53
CA GLN A 120 -6.95 14.59 -6.84
C GLN A 120 -7.11 13.26 -6.08
N VAL A 121 -8.19 13.14 -5.30
CA VAL A 121 -8.45 11.96 -4.49
C VAL A 121 -9.66 11.20 -5.05
N ARG A 122 -9.50 9.90 -5.31
CA ARG A 122 -10.58 9.02 -5.77
C ARG A 122 -10.68 7.81 -4.83
N VAL A 123 -11.86 7.56 -4.31
CA VAL A 123 -12.18 6.35 -3.55
C VAL A 123 -13.11 5.52 -4.40
N LEU A 124 -12.70 4.29 -4.72
CA LEU A 124 -13.43 3.34 -5.56
C LEU A 124 -14.33 2.50 -4.65
N ASP A 125 -15.62 2.73 -4.73
CA ASP A 125 -16.57 2.15 -3.79
C ASP A 125 -16.67 0.63 -3.89
N GLY A 126 -16.69 -0.04 -2.73
CA GLY A 126 -16.83 -1.49 -2.58
C GLY A 126 -15.61 -2.32 -3.02
N LEU A 127 -14.54 -1.70 -3.52
CA LEU A 127 -13.36 -2.43 -3.97
C LEU A 127 -12.32 -2.60 -2.86
N ASP A 128 -11.74 -3.78 -2.79
CA ASP A 128 -10.57 -4.08 -1.97
C ASP A 128 -9.26 -3.69 -2.68
N HIS A 129 -8.12 -4.08 -2.11
CA HIS A 129 -6.80 -3.78 -2.67
C HIS A 129 -6.62 -4.29 -4.09
N THR A 130 -6.95 -5.55 -4.32
CA THR A 130 -6.79 -6.21 -5.63
C THR A 130 -7.84 -5.76 -6.63
N GLY A 131 -9.07 -5.57 -6.21
CA GLY A 131 -10.16 -5.06 -7.03
C GLY A 131 -9.91 -3.65 -7.55
N ALA A 132 -9.39 -2.77 -6.68
CA ALA A 132 -9.05 -1.40 -7.05
C ALA A 132 -7.91 -1.30 -8.07
N MET A 133 -7.07 -2.35 -8.20
CA MET A 133 -5.96 -2.41 -9.15
C MET A 133 -6.32 -3.08 -10.48
N GLN A 134 -7.53 -3.61 -10.62
CA GLN A 134 -7.95 -4.24 -11.88
C GLN A 134 -8.11 -3.21 -13.00
N PRO A 135 -7.75 -3.54 -14.25
CA PRO A 135 -7.85 -2.61 -15.38
C PRO A 135 -9.25 -1.99 -15.54
N GLY A 136 -10.31 -2.76 -15.30
CA GLY A 136 -11.69 -2.31 -15.36
C GLY A 136 -12.03 -1.22 -14.33
N ALA A 137 -11.38 -1.22 -13.17
CA ALA A 137 -11.54 -0.22 -12.13
C ALA A 137 -10.60 0.99 -12.32
N VAL A 138 -9.34 0.73 -12.66
CA VAL A 138 -8.29 1.74 -12.74
C VAL A 138 -8.40 2.61 -14.00
N LEU A 139 -8.63 2.02 -15.16
CA LEU A 139 -8.62 2.75 -16.44
C LEU A 139 -9.69 3.84 -16.54
N PRO A 140 -10.92 3.66 -16.03
CA PRO A 140 -11.91 4.74 -15.99
C PRO A 140 -11.50 5.96 -15.17
N VAL A 141 -10.58 5.77 -14.19
CA VAL A 141 -10.02 6.85 -13.36
C VAL A 141 -8.80 7.47 -14.04
N LEU A 142 -7.87 6.66 -14.51
CA LEU A 142 -6.58 7.13 -15.03
C LEU A 142 -6.70 7.81 -16.40
N ARG A 143 -7.49 7.26 -17.33
CA ARG A 143 -7.58 7.80 -18.70
C ARG A 143 -8.08 9.24 -18.73
N PRO A 144 -9.23 9.61 -18.13
CA PRO A 144 -9.67 10.99 -18.12
C PRO A 144 -8.71 11.90 -17.36
N TRP A 145 -8.14 11.42 -16.24
CA TRP A 145 -7.18 12.20 -15.49
C TRP A 145 -5.90 12.51 -16.29
N LEU A 146 -5.35 11.53 -17.00
CA LEU A 146 -4.18 11.73 -17.86
C LEU A 146 -4.50 12.68 -19.01
N ALA A 147 -5.67 12.53 -19.64
CA ALA A 147 -6.10 13.43 -20.70
C ALA A 147 -6.18 14.89 -20.21
N GLU A 148 -6.78 15.11 -19.04
CA GLU A 148 -6.86 16.44 -18.42
C GLU A 148 -5.49 17.01 -18.02
N ALA A 149 -4.64 16.15 -17.43
CA ALA A 149 -3.35 16.57 -16.90
C ALA A 149 -2.30 16.93 -17.98
N TYR A 150 -2.43 16.38 -19.20
CA TYR A 150 -1.42 16.50 -20.25
C TYR A 150 -1.94 17.09 -21.57
N THR A 151 -3.16 17.64 -21.60
CA THR A 151 -3.71 18.38 -22.77
C THR A 151 -3.58 19.89 -22.61
N GLY A 152 -2.91 20.40 -21.59
CA GLY A 152 -2.65 21.82 -21.35
C GLY A 152 -1.29 22.26 -21.90
#